data_e86e06f8b3b097d240cde7fe32cdb02a
#
_entry.id   e86e06f8b3b097d240cde7fe32cdb02a
#
_cell.length_a   1.000
_cell.length_b   1.000
_cell.length_c   1.000
_cell.angle_alpha   90.00
_cell.angle_beta   90.00
_cell.angle_gamma   90.00
#
_symmetry.space_group_name_H-M   'P 1'
#
loop_
_entity.id
_entity.type
_entity.pdbx_description
1 polymer ?
#
loop_
_entity_poly.entity_id
_entity_poly.type
_entity_poly.pdbx_seq_one_letter_code
_entity_poly.pdbx_strand_id
1 'polypeptide(L)'
;MADVRADARVPAAHASAIGVGRSFKLVLSYDGTDFHGWQVQPAAPTIQGALLEAGRRFLGADVRVTGASRTDAGVHALRQTASLSTSASLDADAVRSALNAALPPAVRVLSAVAAPPGFDARRTALGKRYAYLIDTGAVAAPLWRRIAWHVPVSLDVAAMRTALAALSGRHDFSAFRAAAGSAAPPVCTVQALHVVRRRERLAILVSADRFLHHMVRNIVGSAVEIGRGAQRPEWLGEVLASRDRTQGGPTAPAHGLVLVRVRYPG
;
A
#
# COMPACT_ATOMS: atom_id res chain seq x y z
N MET A 1 60.02 57.18 -4.49
CA MET A 1 59.74 56.10 -3.55
C MET A 1 58.25 55.94 -3.55
N ALA A 2 57.73 55.01 -4.30
CA ALA A 2 56.30 54.66 -4.38
C ALA A 2 56.19 53.16 -4.28
N ASP A 3 55.50 52.73 -3.24
CA ASP A 3 55.25 51.34 -2.88
C ASP A 3 54.11 50.81 -3.71
N VAL A 4 54.37 49.74 -4.51
CA VAL A 4 53.39 49.07 -5.35
C VAL A 4 52.99 47.77 -4.64
N ARG A 5 51.88 47.79 -3.93
CA ARG A 5 51.27 46.59 -3.39
C ARG A 5 50.47 45.88 -4.48
N ALA A 6 50.95 44.68 -4.86
CA ALA A 6 50.25 43.78 -5.73
C ALA A 6 49.03 43.18 -5.04
N ASP A 7 47.84 43.42 -5.56
CA ASP A 7 46.56 42.85 -5.15
C ASP A 7 46.41 41.45 -5.77
N ALA A 8 46.66 40.42 -5.02
CA ALA A 8 46.47 39.01 -5.43
C ALA A 8 45.00 38.67 -5.27
N ARG A 9 44.19 38.77 -6.31
CA ARG A 9 42.83 38.26 -6.37
C ARG A 9 42.85 36.73 -6.35
N VAL A 10 42.40 36.16 -5.25
CA VAL A 10 42.08 34.73 -5.12
C VAL A 10 40.87 34.44 -6.03
N PRO A 11 40.93 33.45 -6.93
CA PRO A 11 39.78 33.10 -7.73
C PRO A 11 38.70 32.48 -6.88
N ALA A 12 37.47 32.99 -7.00
CA ALA A 12 36.30 32.52 -6.33
C ALA A 12 36.09 31.01 -6.58
N ALA A 13 36.00 30.28 -5.49
CA ALA A 13 35.71 28.84 -5.49
C ALA A 13 34.43 28.56 -6.29
N HIS A 14 34.51 27.54 -7.12
CA HIS A 14 33.41 26.99 -7.89
C HIS A 14 32.21 26.73 -6.97
N ALA A 15 31.13 27.45 -7.17
CA ALA A 15 29.81 27.07 -6.66
C ALA A 15 29.45 25.72 -7.31
N SER A 16 29.60 24.66 -6.55
CA SER A 16 29.11 23.33 -6.95
C SER A 16 27.63 23.47 -7.28
N ALA A 17 27.27 23.28 -8.54
CA ALA A 17 25.89 23.13 -8.95
C ALA A 17 25.25 22.05 -8.09
N ILE A 18 24.32 22.44 -7.22
CA ILE A 18 23.46 21.50 -6.48
C ILE A 18 22.69 20.75 -7.56
N GLY A 19 23.10 19.52 -7.84
CA GLY A 19 22.51 18.68 -8.86
C GLY A 19 21.01 18.59 -8.62
N VAL A 20 20.21 18.94 -9.63
CA VAL A 20 18.75 18.77 -9.60
C VAL A 20 18.49 17.29 -9.37
N GLY A 21 18.02 16.95 -8.16
CA GLY A 21 17.78 15.57 -7.75
C GLY A 21 16.81 14.89 -8.72
N ARG A 22 17.16 13.68 -9.18
CA ARG A 22 16.30 12.90 -10.08
C ARG A 22 15.17 12.25 -9.28
N SER A 23 13.99 12.25 -9.85
CA SER A 23 12.81 11.61 -9.26
C SER A 23 12.32 10.49 -10.16
N PHE A 24 11.95 9.36 -9.55
CA PHE A 24 11.46 8.17 -10.24
C PHE A 24 10.12 7.72 -9.66
N LYS A 25 9.25 7.25 -10.54
CA LYS A 25 8.06 6.48 -10.19
C LYS A 25 8.42 5.00 -10.24
N LEU A 26 8.36 4.33 -9.10
CA LEU A 26 8.60 2.91 -8.97
C LEU A 26 7.26 2.16 -8.87
N VAL A 27 7.17 0.98 -9.49
CA VAL A 27 6.13 -0.03 -9.23
C VAL A 27 6.78 -1.22 -8.56
N LEU A 28 6.22 -1.65 -7.43
CA LEU A 28 6.79 -2.65 -6.54
C LEU A 28 5.82 -3.81 -6.32
N SER A 29 6.37 -5.02 -6.20
CA SER A 29 5.65 -6.17 -5.66
C SER A 29 6.35 -6.68 -4.41
N TYR A 30 5.59 -7.14 -3.41
CA TYR A 30 6.17 -7.74 -2.21
C TYR A 30 5.25 -8.74 -1.51
N ASP A 31 5.87 -9.78 -0.96
CA ASP A 31 5.32 -10.62 0.11
C ASP A 31 5.58 -9.91 1.44
N GLY A 32 4.53 -9.45 2.09
CA GLY A 32 4.60 -8.69 3.34
C GLY A 32 4.73 -9.54 4.60
N THR A 33 4.72 -10.87 4.49
CA THR A 33 4.62 -11.80 5.63
C THR A 33 5.66 -11.51 6.72
N ASP A 34 6.90 -11.31 6.33
CA ASP A 34 8.02 -11.15 7.25
C ASP A 34 8.37 -9.66 7.52
N PHE A 35 7.44 -8.74 7.16
CA PHE A 35 7.62 -7.29 7.33
C PHE A 35 6.57 -6.69 8.26
N HIS A 36 6.99 -5.70 9.04
CA HIS A 36 6.10 -4.90 9.90
C HIS A 36 5.40 -3.77 9.12
N GLY A 37 4.98 -4.09 7.88
CA GLY A 37 4.27 -3.20 6.98
C GLY A 37 5.19 -2.31 6.13
N TRP A 38 4.57 -1.28 5.54
CA TRP A 38 5.27 -0.38 4.64
C TRP A 38 6.21 0.59 5.36
N GLN A 39 5.69 1.33 6.35
CA GLN A 39 6.35 2.50 6.93
C GLN A 39 7.54 2.13 7.81
N VAL A 40 8.68 2.82 7.64
CA VAL A 40 9.85 2.68 8.53
C VAL A 40 9.45 2.83 10.00
N GLN A 41 9.92 1.91 10.82
CA GLN A 41 9.74 1.86 12.27
C GLN A 41 11.08 1.51 12.93
N PRO A 42 11.33 1.97 14.17
CA PRO A 42 12.52 1.55 14.92
C PRO A 42 12.56 0.02 15.09
N ALA A 43 13.71 -0.58 14.89
CA ALA A 43 14.02 -2.00 15.16
C ALA A 43 13.09 -3.04 14.49
N ALA A 44 12.38 -2.67 13.42
CA ALA A 44 11.49 -3.59 12.71
C ALA A 44 11.75 -3.59 11.19
N PRO A 45 11.83 -4.76 10.53
CA PRO A 45 11.95 -4.83 9.08
C PRO A 45 10.68 -4.29 8.40
N THR A 46 10.84 -3.33 7.49
CA THR A 46 9.73 -2.72 6.75
C THR A 46 10.06 -2.60 5.27
N ILE A 47 9.04 -2.57 4.41
CA ILE A 47 9.24 -2.47 2.95
C ILE A 47 9.98 -1.17 2.58
N GLN A 48 9.58 -0.03 3.16
CA GLN A 48 10.23 1.26 2.95
C GLN A 48 11.68 1.25 3.48
N GLY A 49 11.93 0.60 4.62
CA GLY A 49 13.26 0.46 5.18
C GLY A 49 14.19 -0.31 4.25
N ALA A 50 13.74 -1.47 3.73
CA ALA A 50 14.50 -2.26 2.75
C ALA A 50 14.82 -1.46 1.48
N LEU A 51 13.86 -0.67 0.97
CA LEU A 51 14.09 0.21 -0.19
C LEU A 51 15.10 1.31 0.09
N LEU A 52 15.04 1.93 1.28
CA LEU A 52 15.99 2.97 1.68
C LEU A 52 17.39 2.41 1.86
N GLU A 53 17.53 1.23 2.46
CA GLU A 53 18.80 0.54 2.64
C GLU A 53 19.41 0.18 1.28
N ALA A 54 18.66 -0.48 0.41
CA ALA A 54 19.08 -0.80 -0.95
C ALA A 54 19.45 0.45 -1.75
N GLY A 55 18.64 1.51 -1.63
CA GLY A 55 18.89 2.79 -2.29
C GLY A 55 20.17 3.46 -1.81
N ARG A 56 20.39 3.56 -0.51
CA ARG A 56 21.62 4.16 0.05
C ARG A 56 22.88 3.47 -0.40
N ARG A 57 22.84 2.16 -0.61
CA ARG A 57 23.97 1.37 -1.06
C ARG A 57 24.43 1.71 -2.48
N PHE A 58 23.51 2.08 -3.38
CA PHE A 58 23.79 2.26 -4.81
C PHE A 58 23.43 3.64 -5.37
N LEU A 59 22.55 4.38 -4.71
CA LEU A 59 22.01 5.65 -5.21
C LEU A 59 22.43 6.86 -4.36
N GLY A 60 23.18 6.65 -3.28
CA GLY A 60 23.64 7.69 -2.37
C GLY A 60 22.80 7.85 -1.11
N ALA A 61 23.35 8.58 -0.12
CA ALA A 61 22.77 8.72 1.21
C ALA A 61 21.49 9.59 1.22
N ASP A 62 21.28 10.42 0.22
CA ASP A 62 20.16 11.36 0.07
C ASP A 62 18.87 10.73 -0.45
N VAL A 63 18.88 9.40 -0.72
CA VAL A 63 17.70 8.67 -1.20
C VAL A 63 16.50 8.87 -0.28
N ARG A 64 15.37 9.26 -0.90
CA ARG A 64 14.06 9.36 -0.25
C ARG A 64 13.05 8.50 -0.96
N VAL A 65 12.18 7.83 -0.21
CA VAL A 65 11.12 6.96 -0.74
C VAL A 65 9.80 7.32 -0.09
N THR A 66 8.76 7.55 -0.91
CA THR A 66 7.39 7.80 -0.45
C THR A 66 6.44 6.83 -1.14
N GLY A 67 5.74 5.97 -0.39
CA GLY A 67 4.76 5.03 -0.93
C GLY A 67 3.37 5.65 -1.10
N ALA A 68 2.65 5.21 -2.13
CA ALA A 68 1.27 5.63 -2.37
C ALA A 68 0.29 5.16 -1.27
N SER A 69 0.56 4.02 -0.67
CA SER A 69 -0.25 3.46 0.41
C SER A 69 0.63 2.89 1.51
N ARG A 70 0.26 3.13 2.76
CA ARG A 70 0.79 2.37 3.88
C ARG A 70 0.02 1.06 3.93
N THR A 71 0.72 -0.06 3.86
CA THR A 71 0.19 -1.40 4.13
C THR A 71 0.56 -1.82 5.54
N ASP A 72 -0.34 -2.53 6.23
CA ASP A 72 -0.10 -3.02 7.59
C ASP A 72 0.92 -4.16 7.59
N ALA A 73 1.40 -4.57 8.77
CA ALA A 73 2.22 -5.76 8.94
C ALA A 73 1.54 -7.00 8.33
N GLY A 74 2.27 -7.78 7.56
CA GLY A 74 1.78 -8.99 6.89
C GLY A 74 0.94 -8.75 5.63
N VAL A 75 0.66 -7.51 5.22
CA VAL A 75 -0.10 -7.19 4.00
C VAL A 75 0.82 -7.18 2.78
N HIS A 76 0.37 -7.76 1.67
CA HIS A 76 1.11 -7.91 0.43
C HIS A 76 0.80 -6.80 -0.57
N ALA A 77 1.59 -6.75 -1.65
CA ALA A 77 1.27 -5.92 -2.82
C ALA A 77 1.72 -6.60 -4.12
N LEU A 78 0.85 -6.53 -5.13
CA LEU A 78 1.21 -6.87 -6.51
C LEU A 78 1.81 -5.66 -7.24
N ARG A 79 1.27 -4.46 -7.02
CA ARG A 79 1.69 -3.23 -7.71
C ARG A 79 1.55 -2.01 -6.80
N GLN A 80 2.34 -1.96 -5.72
CA GLN A 80 2.53 -0.74 -4.94
C GLN A 80 3.27 0.29 -5.80
N THR A 81 2.93 1.55 -5.67
CA THR A 81 3.69 2.64 -6.31
C THR A 81 4.43 3.45 -5.26
N ALA A 82 5.67 3.83 -5.58
CA ALA A 82 6.46 4.74 -4.75
C ALA A 82 7.14 5.81 -5.59
N SER A 83 7.30 7.00 -5.02
CA SER A 83 8.25 8.01 -5.48
C SER A 83 9.61 7.70 -4.85
N LEU A 84 10.65 7.75 -5.65
CA LEU A 84 12.04 7.73 -5.20
C LEU A 84 12.74 8.98 -5.71
N SER A 85 13.48 9.67 -4.85
CA SER A 85 14.37 10.78 -5.26
C SER A 85 15.81 10.52 -4.81
N THR A 86 16.77 10.92 -5.65
CA THR A 86 18.22 10.77 -5.43
C THR A 86 18.99 11.80 -6.24
N SER A 87 20.20 12.16 -5.79
CA SER A 87 21.17 12.94 -6.56
C SER A 87 21.97 12.09 -7.56
N ALA A 88 21.88 10.74 -7.49
CA ALA A 88 22.61 9.85 -8.38
C ALA A 88 22.23 10.07 -9.85
N SER A 89 23.24 10.07 -10.74
CA SER A 89 23.09 10.29 -12.18
C SER A 89 22.82 8.97 -12.94
N LEU A 90 21.89 8.14 -12.46
CA LEU A 90 21.51 6.87 -13.07
C LEU A 90 20.21 7.01 -13.87
N ASP A 91 20.05 6.22 -14.93
CA ASP A 91 18.78 6.08 -15.63
C ASP A 91 17.80 5.16 -14.86
N ALA A 92 16.57 5.06 -15.34
CA ALA A 92 15.52 4.32 -14.66
C ALA A 92 15.79 2.81 -14.61
N ASP A 93 16.38 2.22 -15.66
CA ASP A 93 16.70 0.79 -15.70
C ASP A 93 17.87 0.45 -14.77
N ALA A 94 18.87 1.32 -14.70
CA ALA A 94 19.98 1.20 -13.76
C ALA A 94 19.47 1.31 -12.31
N VAL A 95 18.55 2.25 -12.00
CA VAL A 95 17.91 2.37 -10.68
C VAL A 95 17.15 1.09 -10.31
N ARG A 96 16.34 0.55 -11.22
CA ARG A 96 15.61 -0.71 -11.00
C ARG A 96 16.57 -1.87 -10.72
N SER A 97 17.60 -2.01 -11.52
CA SER A 97 18.60 -3.10 -11.41
C SER A 97 19.38 -3.00 -10.12
N ALA A 98 19.86 -1.81 -9.76
CA ALA A 98 20.60 -1.55 -8.51
C ALA A 98 19.75 -1.87 -7.28
N LEU A 99 18.48 -1.42 -7.24
CA LEU A 99 17.58 -1.73 -6.13
C LEU A 99 17.35 -3.23 -6.02
N ASN A 100 17.04 -3.93 -7.12
CA ASN A 100 16.76 -5.36 -7.11
C ASN A 100 17.99 -6.22 -6.74
N ALA A 101 19.22 -5.74 -6.96
CA ALA A 101 20.43 -6.41 -6.56
C ALA A 101 20.61 -6.46 -5.03
N ALA A 102 20.08 -5.48 -4.28
CA ALA A 102 20.20 -5.41 -2.83
C ALA A 102 18.92 -5.77 -2.07
N LEU A 103 17.76 -5.72 -2.71
CA LEU A 103 16.47 -6.02 -2.07
C LEU A 103 16.36 -7.52 -1.73
N PRO A 104 15.79 -7.87 -0.56
CA PRO A 104 15.50 -9.26 -0.23
C PRO A 104 14.53 -9.87 -1.25
N PRO A 105 14.53 -11.21 -1.46
CA PRO A 105 13.69 -11.88 -2.47
C PRO A 105 12.20 -11.56 -2.37
N ALA A 106 11.71 -11.25 -1.17
CA ALA A 106 10.32 -10.91 -0.91
C ALA A 106 9.89 -9.52 -1.44
N VAL A 107 10.84 -8.66 -1.88
CA VAL A 107 10.54 -7.30 -2.39
C VAL A 107 11.19 -7.14 -3.76
N ARG A 108 10.42 -6.70 -4.77
CA ARG A 108 10.93 -6.46 -6.13
C ARG A 108 10.40 -5.15 -6.70
N VAL A 109 11.28 -4.41 -7.32
CA VAL A 109 10.95 -3.29 -8.21
C VAL A 109 10.63 -3.85 -9.58
N LEU A 110 9.36 -3.83 -9.97
CA LEU A 110 8.89 -4.34 -11.26
C LEU A 110 9.22 -3.38 -12.40
N SER A 111 9.08 -2.07 -12.14
CA SER A 111 9.44 -1.01 -13.09
C SER A 111 9.91 0.24 -12.35
N ALA A 112 10.80 0.96 -12.98
CA ALA A 112 11.17 2.33 -12.65
C ALA A 112 11.03 3.17 -13.92
N VAL A 113 10.52 4.39 -13.79
CA VAL A 113 10.48 5.39 -14.88
C VAL A 113 10.78 6.75 -14.28
N ALA A 114 11.33 7.66 -15.09
CA ALA A 114 11.47 9.04 -14.67
C ALA A 114 10.09 9.58 -14.25
N ALA A 115 10.01 10.18 -13.08
CA ALA A 115 8.74 10.71 -12.59
C ALA A 115 8.35 11.95 -13.39
N PRO A 116 7.07 12.08 -13.82
CA PRO A 116 6.61 13.31 -14.43
C PRO A 116 6.70 14.48 -13.43
N PRO A 117 6.78 15.73 -13.92
CA PRO A 117 6.83 16.91 -13.06
C PRO A 117 5.68 16.91 -12.04
N GLY A 118 5.99 17.20 -10.77
CA GLY A 118 5.00 17.25 -9.69
C GLY A 118 4.48 15.90 -9.20
N PHE A 119 4.99 14.78 -9.71
CA PHE A 119 4.56 13.45 -9.27
C PHE A 119 4.94 13.18 -7.81
N ASP A 120 3.94 12.84 -7.02
CA ASP A 120 4.07 12.29 -5.68
C ASP A 120 3.18 11.03 -5.59
N ALA A 121 3.77 9.88 -5.29
CA ALA A 121 3.06 8.61 -5.30
C ALA A 121 1.81 8.59 -4.42
N ARG A 122 1.79 9.36 -3.33
CA ARG A 122 0.67 9.42 -2.40
C ARG A 122 -0.34 10.51 -2.78
N ARG A 123 0.13 11.70 -3.13
CA ARG A 123 -0.70 12.91 -3.31
C ARG A 123 -1.39 12.94 -4.66
N THR A 124 -0.75 12.39 -5.70
CA THR A 124 -1.30 12.35 -7.07
C THR A 124 -2.12 11.09 -7.36
N ALA A 125 -2.24 10.16 -6.39
CA ALA A 125 -3.04 8.96 -6.55
C ALA A 125 -4.54 9.29 -6.57
N LEU A 126 -5.25 8.80 -7.60
CA LEU A 126 -6.70 8.93 -7.79
C LEU A 126 -7.50 7.83 -7.08
N GLY A 127 -6.85 6.77 -6.68
CA GLY A 127 -7.50 5.65 -6.00
C GLY A 127 -6.64 4.40 -5.96
N LYS A 128 -7.14 3.40 -5.24
CA LYS A 128 -6.44 2.13 -5.04
C LYS A 128 -7.42 0.98 -5.21
N ARG A 129 -6.89 -0.18 -5.57
CA ARG A 129 -7.63 -1.45 -5.57
C ARG A 129 -6.92 -2.43 -4.67
N TYR A 130 -7.70 -3.05 -3.78
CA TYR A 130 -7.27 -4.17 -2.96
C TYR A 130 -8.02 -5.43 -3.35
N ALA A 131 -7.40 -6.57 -3.12
CA ALA A 131 -8.02 -7.88 -3.10
C ALA A 131 -7.82 -8.48 -1.71
N TYR A 132 -8.85 -9.14 -1.19
CA TYR A 132 -8.73 -9.98 -0.01
C TYR A 132 -9.04 -11.42 -0.41
N LEU A 133 -8.11 -12.33 -0.12
CA LEU A 133 -8.19 -13.73 -0.52
C LEU A 133 -8.63 -14.60 0.67
N ILE A 134 -9.59 -15.48 0.41
CA ILE A 134 -10.14 -16.43 1.39
C ILE A 134 -10.04 -17.84 0.80
N ASP A 135 -9.58 -18.78 1.60
CA ASP A 135 -9.56 -20.21 1.32
C ASP A 135 -10.67 -20.88 2.16
N THR A 136 -11.69 -21.45 1.49
CA THR A 136 -12.83 -22.13 2.13
C THR A 136 -12.71 -23.65 2.07
N GLY A 137 -11.56 -24.20 1.68
CA GLY A 137 -11.32 -25.63 1.67
C GLY A 137 -11.42 -26.24 3.08
N ALA A 138 -11.88 -27.47 3.19
CA ALA A 138 -11.96 -28.18 4.46
C ALA A 138 -10.59 -28.28 5.16
N VAL A 139 -9.51 -28.35 4.36
CA VAL A 139 -8.11 -28.36 4.82
C VAL A 139 -7.39 -27.17 4.24
N ALA A 140 -6.63 -26.45 5.08
CA ALA A 140 -5.84 -25.30 4.65
C ALA A 140 -4.82 -25.71 3.57
N ALA A 141 -4.84 -25.04 2.43
CA ALA A 141 -3.88 -25.32 1.36
C ALA A 141 -2.51 -24.71 1.69
N PRO A 142 -1.42 -25.51 1.80
CA PRO A 142 -0.11 -25.02 2.24
C PRO A 142 0.45 -23.86 1.40
N LEU A 143 0.22 -23.87 0.08
CA LEU A 143 0.70 -22.81 -0.82
C LEU A 143 -0.08 -21.49 -0.67
N TRP A 144 -1.26 -21.52 -0.04
CA TRP A 144 -2.10 -20.33 0.18
C TRP A 144 -1.97 -19.76 1.59
N ARG A 145 -1.34 -20.48 2.53
CA ARG A 145 -1.28 -20.11 3.95
C ARG A 145 -0.74 -18.71 4.23
N ARG A 146 0.12 -18.21 3.33
CA ARG A 146 0.74 -16.86 3.48
C ARG A 146 -0.07 -15.75 2.83
N ILE A 147 -1.03 -16.08 1.95
CA ILE A 147 -1.72 -15.10 1.10
C ILE A 147 -3.24 -15.20 1.14
N ALA A 148 -3.82 -16.13 1.90
CA ALA A 148 -5.26 -16.27 2.03
C ALA A 148 -5.68 -16.62 3.45
N TRP A 149 -6.76 -16.03 3.91
CA TRP A 149 -7.39 -16.39 5.18
C TRP A 149 -8.12 -17.72 5.01
N HIS A 150 -7.73 -18.73 5.77
CA HIS A 150 -8.42 -20.02 5.81
C HIS A 150 -9.68 -19.94 6.68
N VAL A 151 -10.84 -20.16 6.06
CA VAL A 151 -12.17 -20.19 6.67
C VAL A 151 -12.82 -21.50 6.26
N PRO A 152 -12.65 -22.61 7.04
CA PRO A 152 -13.03 -23.98 6.64
C PRO A 152 -14.54 -24.22 6.71
N VAL A 153 -15.33 -23.30 6.17
CA VAL A 153 -16.79 -23.41 6.07
C VAL A 153 -17.26 -22.85 4.73
N SER A 154 -18.41 -23.35 4.26
CA SER A 154 -19.06 -22.78 3.09
C SER A 154 -19.56 -21.37 3.43
N LEU A 155 -19.28 -20.40 2.56
CA LEU A 155 -19.77 -19.03 2.69
C LEU A 155 -20.86 -18.77 1.65
N ASP A 156 -21.97 -18.17 2.09
CA ASP A 156 -23.03 -17.69 1.20
C ASP A 156 -22.54 -16.42 0.47
N VAL A 157 -22.06 -16.62 -0.76
CA VAL A 157 -21.55 -15.54 -1.59
C VAL A 157 -22.66 -14.58 -2.05
N ALA A 158 -23.91 -15.05 -2.18
CA ALA A 158 -25.03 -14.20 -2.57
C ALA A 158 -25.36 -13.22 -1.44
N ALA A 159 -25.49 -13.72 -0.20
CA ALA A 159 -25.69 -12.87 0.99
C ALA A 159 -24.52 -11.87 1.17
N MET A 160 -23.27 -12.29 0.98
CA MET A 160 -22.10 -11.40 1.03
C MET A 160 -22.18 -10.29 -0.04
N ARG A 161 -22.56 -10.61 -1.29
CA ARG A 161 -22.70 -9.61 -2.36
C ARG A 161 -23.79 -8.59 -2.05
N THR A 162 -24.94 -9.05 -1.57
CA THR A 162 -26.06 -8.19 -1.16
C THR A 162 -25.62 -7.21 -0.07
N ALA A 163 -24.98 -7.71 0.98
CA ALA A 163 -24.48 -6.88 2.07
C ALA A 163 -23.44 -5.85 1.62
N LEU A 164 -22.46 -6.29 0.83
CA LEU A 164 -21.37 -5.42 0.38
C LEU A 164 -21.84 -4.33 -0.57
N ALA A 165 -22.96 -4.51 -1.28
CA ALA A 165 -23.55 -3.47 -2.15
C ALA A 165 -23.90 -2.19 -1.38
N ALA A 166 -24.29 -2.30 -0.10
CA ALA A 166 -24.60 -1.15 0.76
C ALA A 166 -23.40 -0.23 1.02
N LEU A 167 -22.18 -0.70 0.80
CA LEU A 167 -20.95 0.08 1.00
C LEU A 167 -20.51 0.85 -0.25
N SER A 168 -21.21 0.70 -1.39
CA SER A 168 -20.88 1.37 -2.64
C SER A 168 -21.26 2.86 -2.57
N GLY A 169 -20.40 3.72 -3.14
CA GLY A 169 -20.61 5.16 -3.11
C GLY A 169 -19.80 5.89 -2.05
N ARG A 170 -20.22 7.13 -1.75
CA ARG A 170 -19.53 8.03 -0.82
C ARG A 170 -20.19 7.96 0.56
N HIS A 171 -19.47 7.42 1.53
CA HIS A 171 -19.94 7.22 2.91
C HIS A 171 -18.89 7.60 3.95
N ASP A 172 -19.36 7.78 5.19
CA ASP A 172 -18.52 7.82 6.38
C ASP A 172 -18.21 6.39 6.82
N PHE A 173 -16.94 5.98 6.71
CA PHE A 173 -16.46 4.65 7.06
C PHE A 173 -15.87 4.56 8.47
N SER A 174 -16.28 5.41 9.40
CA SER A 174 -15.80 5.38 10.81
C SER A 174 -15.98 4.01 11.44
N ALA A 175 -17.11 3.32 11.19
CA ALA A 175 -17.38 1.96 11.68
C ALA A 175 -16.38 0.90 11.18
N PHE A 176 -15.64 1.18 10.11
CA PHE A 176 -14.64 0.28 9.55
C PHE A 176 -13.21 0.76 9.77
N ARG A 177 -12.98 1.84 10.54
CA ARG A 177 -11.66 2.36 10.86
C ARG A 177 -11.15 1.79 12.17
N ALA A 178 -9.85 1.44 12.24
CA ALA A 178 -9.21 1.10 13.52
C ALA A 178 -9.18 2.30 14.47
N ALA A 179 -9.36 2.05 15.79
CA ALA A 179 -9.39 3.08 16.82
C ALA A 179 -8.12 3.97 16.83
N ALA A 180 -6.95 3.38 16.62
CA ALA A 180 -5.66 4.08 16.51
C ALA A 180 -5.44 4.73 15.13
N GLY A 181 -6.50 5.02 14.38
CA GLY A 181 -6.42 5.57 13.03
C GLY A 181 -6.01 7.05 13.01
N SER A 182 -5.54 7.50 11.83
CA SER A 182 -5.20 8.88 11.52
C SER A 182 -6.39 9.82 11.75
N ALA A 183 -6.12 11.10 12.09
CA ALA A 183 -7.09 12.19 12.14
C ALA A 183 -7.72 12.55 10.77
N ALA A 184 -7.37 11.82 9.69
CA ALA A 184 -7.95 12.05 8.36
C ALA A 184 -9.48 11.88 8.39
N PRO A 185 -10.23 12.72 7.62
CA PRO A 185 -11.68 12.60 7.52
C PRO A 185 -12.11 11.18 7.15
N PRO A 186 -13.14 10.59 7.80
CA PRO A 186 -13.52 9.19 7.59
C PRO A 186 -14.32 8.94 6.31
N VAL A 187 -14.64 9.98 5.57
CA VAL A 187 -15.42 9.88 4.33
C VAL A 187 -14.53 9.38 3.19
N CYS A 188 -14.94 8.27 2.56
CA CYS A 188 -14.31 7.65 1.40
C CYS A 188 -15.36 7.38 0.31
N THR A 189 -14.91 7.22 -0.94
CA THR A 189 -15.77 6.81 -2.05
C THR A 189 -15.36 5.43 -2.53
N VAL A 190 -16.19 4.43 -2.24
CA VAL A 190 -16.03 3.06 -2.77
C VAL A 190 -16.62 3.03 -4.18
N GLN A 191 -15.76 2.82 -5.17
CA GLN A 191 -16.11 2.88 -6.60
C GLN A 191 -16.51 1.51 -7.16
N ALA A 192 -15.99 0.44 -6.59
CA ALA A 192 -16.35 -0.92 -6.98
C ALA A 192 -16.06 -1.90 -5.84
N LEU A 193 -16.96 -2.84 -5.65
CA LEU A 193 -16.83 -3.91 -4.68
C LEU A 193 -17.40 -5.20 -5.30
N HIS A 194 -16.56 -6.25 -5.41
CA HIS A 194 -16.96 -7.49 -6.06
C HIS A 194 -16.50 -8.69 -5.24
N VAL A 195 -17.33 -9.74 -5.22
CA VAL A 195 -16.97 -11.06 -4.69
C VAL A 195 -16.89 -12.04 -5.86
N VAL A 196 -15.70 -12.62 -6.03
CA VAL A 196 -15.43 -13.63 -7.05
C VAL A 196 -15.16 -14.96 -6.35
N ARG A 197 -15.82 -16.04 -6.77
CA ARG A 197 -15.58 -17.40 -6.28
C ARG A 197 -15.05 -18.29 -7.39
N ARG A 198 -14.01 -19.04 -7.08
CA ARG A 198 -13.52 -20.14 -7.93
C ARG A 198 -13.26 -21.37 -7.04
N ARG A 199 -14.14 -22.36 -7.14
CA ARG A 199 -14.12 -23.56 -6.28
C ARG A 199 -14.10 -23.13 -4.79
N GLU A 200 -13.08 -23.50 -4.05
CA GLU A 200 -12.86 -23.20 -2.62
C GLU A 200 -12.15 -21.85 -2.39
N ARG A 201 -11.96 -21.04 -3.43
CA ARG A 201 -11.27 -19.74 -3.32
C ARG A 201 -12.25 -18.61 -3.55
N LEU A 202 -12.18 -17.62 -2.64
CA LEU A 202 -12.91 -16.36 -2.77
C LEU A 202 -11.93 -15.20 -2.83
N ALA A 203 -12.28 -14.20 -3.61
CA ALA A 203 -11.60 -12.92 -3.62
C ALA A 203 -12.65 -11.81 -3.46
N ILE A 204 -12.46 -10.94 -2.46
CA ILE A 204 -13.22 -9.69 -2.32
C ILE A 204 -12.35 -8.57 -2.87
N LEU A 205 -12.81 -7.94 -3.96
CA LEU A 205 -12.12 -6.86 -4.65
C LEU A 205 -12.75 -5.54 -4.26
N VAL A 206 -11.97 -4.59 -3.73
CA VAL A 206 -12.45 -3.27 -3.33
C VAL A 206 -11.61 -2.20 -4.03
N SER A 207 -12.29 -1.26 -4.69
CA SER A 207 -11.68 -0.06 -5.28
C SER A 207 -12.28 1.18 -4.64
N ALA A 208 -11.42 2.10 -4.16
CA ALA A 208 -11.85 3.37 -3.59
C ALA A 208 -10.85 4.48 -3.92
N ASP A 209 -11.27 5.73 -3.75
CA ASP A 209 -10.40 6.91 -3.82
C ASP A 209 -9.29 6.82 -2.75
N ARG A 210 -9.65 6.39 -1.55
CA ARG A 210 -8.75 6.16 -0.43
C ARG A 210 -9.29 5.11 0.53
N PHE A 211 -8.44 4.66 1.44
CA PHE A 211 -8.82 3.70 2.50
C PHE A 211 -8.35 4.22 3.86
N LEU A 212 -9.15 3.95 4.88
CA LEU A 212 -8.80 4.17 6.28
C LEU A 212 -7.98 2.99 6.81
N HIS A 213 -7.32 3.19 7.95
CA HIS A 213 -6.58 2.13 8.63
C HIS A 213 -7.50 0.94 8.95
N HIS A 214 -7.12 -0.26 8.56
CA HIS A 214 -7.87 -1.53 8.65
C HIS A 214 -9.19 -1.61 7.88
N MET A 215 -9.60 -0.58 7.12
CA MET A 215 -10.94 -0.50 6.51
C MET A 215 -11.31 -1.75 5.72
N VAL A 216 -10.48 -2.19 4.78
CA VAL A 216 -10.78 -3.40 3.97
C VAL A 216 -10.87 -4.65 4.84
N ARG A 217 -9.98 -4.82 5.80
CA ARG A 217 -9.97 -5.98 6.70
C ARG A 217 -11.22 -6.02 7.60
N ASN A 218 -11.70 -4.88 8.08
CA ASN A 218 -12.93 -4.79 8.89
C ASN A 218 -14.18 -5.06 8.04
N ILE A 219 -14.22 -4.55 6.80
CA ILE A 219 -15.30 -4.87 5.85
C ILE A 219 -15.33 -6.38 5.56
N VAL A 220 -14.18 -6.98 5.29
CA VAL A 220 -14.08 -8.42 4.98
C VAL A 220 -14.47 -9.28 6.18
N GLY A 221 -13.98 -8.95 7.38
CA GLY A 221 -14.35 -9.69 8.59
C GLY A 221 -15.86 -9.68 8.82
N SER A 222 -16.52 -8.51 8.67
CA SER A 222 -17.97 -8.40 8.75
C SER A 222 -18.69 -9.18 7.64
N ALA A 223 -18.17 -9.13 6.40
CA ALA A 223 -18.74 -9.88 5.28
C ALA A 223 -18.65 -11.41 5.49
N VAL A 224 -17.58 -11.89 6.12
CA VAL A 224 -17.43 -13.33 6.46
C VAL A 224 -18.46 -13.77 7.49
N GLU A 225 -18.80 -12.95 8.50
CA GLU A 225 -19.87 -13.28 9.46
C GLU A 225 -21.23 -13.40 8.76
N ILE A 226 -21.51 -12.57 7.76
CA ILE A 226 -22.71 -12.70 6.94
C ILE A 226 -22.66 -13.97 6.09
N GLY A 227 -21.51 -14.24 5.43
CA GLY A 227 -21.34 -15.44 4.62
C GLY A 227 -21.50 -16.75 5.39
N ARG A 228 -21.19 -16.74 6.70
CA ARG A 228 -21.39 -17.86 7.62
C ARG A 228 -22.85 -18.00 8.08
N GLY A 229 -23.71 -17.02 7.81
CA GLY A 229 -25.07 -16.96 8.34
C GLY A 229 -25.15 -16.48 9.80
N ALA A 230 -24.05 -15.99 10.38
CA ALA A 230 -24.05 -15.44 11.75
C ALA A 230 -24.72 -14.05 11.81
N GLN A 231 -24.75 -13.33 10.68
CA GLN A 231 -25.41 -12.04 10.54
C GLN A 231 -26.23 -11.99 9.24
N ARG A 232 -27.35 -11.24 9.26
CA ARG A 232 -28.14 -11.00 8.06
C ARG A 232 -27.48 -9.96 7.13
N PRO A 233 -27.79 -9.94 5.80
CA PRO A 233 -27.12 -9.04 4.86
C PRO A 233 -27.28 -7.55 5.20
N GLU A 234 -28.44 -7.13 5.72
CA GLU A 234 -28.76 -5.73 6.05
C GLU A 234 -27.86 -5.17 7.17
N TRP A 235 -27.37 -6.06 8.06
CA TRP A 235 -26.51 -5.68 9.19
C TRP A 235 -25.29 -4.86 8.75
N LEU A 236 -24.69 -5.13 7.58
CA LEU A 236 -23.52 -4.38 7.13
C LEU A 236 -23.84 -2.89 6.85
N GLY A 237 -25.05 -2.62 6.33
CA GLY A 237 -25.57 -1.26 6.16
C GLY A 237 -25.85 -0.57 7.51
N GLU A 238 -26.33 -1.30 8.50
CA GLU A 238 -26.56 -0.79 9.86
C GLU A 238 -25.24 -0.45 10.54
N VAL A 239 -24.21 -1.32 10.41
CA VAL A 239 -22.86 -1.04 10.89
C VAL A 239 -22.30 0.23 10.23
N LEU A 240 -22.48 0.41 8.92
CA LEU A 240 -22.05 1.64 8.24
C LEU A 240 -22.75 2.87 8.82
N ALA A 241 -24.07 2.81 9.00
CA ALA A 241 -24.88 3.90 9.51
C ALA A 241 -24.55 4.25 10.97
N SER A 242 -24.17 3.27 11.79
CA SER A 242 -23.82 3.48 13.20
C SER A 242 -22.57 4.31 13.40
N ARG A 243 -21.63 4.31 12.45
CA ARG A 243 -20.29 4.91 12.55
C ARG A 243 -19.46 4.41 13.74
N ASP A 244 -19.89 3.33 14.37
CA ASP A 244 -19.27 2.71 15.55
C ASP A 244 -18.57 1.41 15.17
N ARG A 245 -17.24 1.37 15.37
CA ARG A 245 -16.42 0.18 15.07
C ARG A 245 -16.83 -1.03 15.90
N THR A 246 -17.38 -0.85 17.09
CA THR A 246 -17.75 -1.95 17.98
C THR A 246 -18.95 -2.74 17.46
N GLN A 247 -19.77 -2.15 16.58
CA GLN A 247 -20.91 -2.80 15.94
C GLN A 247 -20.50 -3.71 14.77
N GLY A 248 -19.27 -3.57 14.26
CA GLY A 248 -18.78 -4.37 13.13
C GLY A 248 -18.14 -5.69 13.56
N GLY A 249 -17.95 -6.57 12.57
CA GLY A 249 -17.31 -7.88 12.76
C GLY A 249 -15.81 -7.80 13.09
N PRO A 250 -15.16 -8.95 13.28
CA PRO A 250 -13.73 -9.03 13.59
C PRO A 250 -12.88 -8.44 12.46
N THR A 251 -11.68 -7.98 12.81
CA THR A 251 -10.70 -7.57 11.80
C THR A 251 -10.11 -8.81 11.13
N ALA A 252 -10.33 -8.98 9.83
CA ALA A 252 -9.77 -10.10 9.07
C ALA A 252 -8.23 -10.11 9.12
N PRO A 253 -7.55 -11.27 9.09
CA PRO A 253 -6.10 -11.39 9.13
C PRO A 253 -5.41 -10.56 8.02
N ALA A 254 -4.21 -10.03 8.32
CA ALA A 254 -3.50 -9.16 7.39
C ALA A 254 -3.04 -9.90 6.12
N HIS A 255 -2.58 -11.14 6.27
CA HIS A 255 -2.01 -11.93 5.17
C HIS A 255 -2.99 -12.27 4.04
N GLY A 256 -4.30 -12.14 4.24
CA GLY A 256 -5.27 -12.26 3.14
C GLY A 256 -5.36 -11.01 2.27
N LEU A 257 -4.80 -9.88 2.69
CA LEU A 257 -4.95 -8.59 2.02
C LEU A 257 -3.78 -8.31 1.06
N VAL A 258 -4.11 -7.92 -0.17
CA VAL A 258 -3.15 -7.60 -1.23
C VAL A 258 -3.50 -6.27 -1.87
N LEU A 259 -2.57 -5.32 -1.92
CA LEU A 259 -2.69 -4.12 -2.75
C LEU A 259 -2.47 -4.50 -4.22
N VAL A 260 -3.54 -4.50 -5.01
CA VAL A 260 -3.50 -4.92 -6.42
C VAL A 260 -2.87 -3.84 -7.30
N ARG A 261 -3.30 -2.58 -7.14
CA ARG A 261 -2.76 -1.43 -7.90
C ARG A 261 -3.16 -0.09 -7.31
N VAL A 262 -2.39 0.92 -7.66
CA VAL A 262 -2.70 2.35 -7.46
C VAL A 262 -3.02 2.97 -8.82
N ARG A 263 -4.03 3.85 -8.87
CA ARG A 263 -4.42 4.58 -10.09
C ARG A 263 -3.93 6.01 -10.04
N TYR A 264 -3.47 6.50 -11.18
CA TYR A 264 -3.01 7.87 -11.41
C TYR A 264 -3.71 8.47 -12.62
N PRO A 265 -3.66 9.79 -12.81
CA PRO A 265 -3.98 10.40 -14.09
C PRO A 265 -3.17 9.76 -15.22
N GLY A 266 -3.76 9.65 -16.42
CA GLY A 266 -3.11 9.14 -17.61
C GLY A 266 -2.06 10.12 -18.15
#